data_fce0f0b0c86e472b2c8c8d48c21da7e9
#
_entry.id   fce0f0b0c86e472b2c8c8d48c21da7e9
#
_cell.length_a   1.000
_cell.length_b   1.000
_cell.length_c   1.000
_cell.angle_alpha   90.00
_cell.angle_beta   90.00
_cell.angle_gamma   90.00
#
_symmetry.space_group_name_H-M   'P 1'
#
loop_
_entity.id
_entity.type
_entity.pdbx_description
1 polymer ?
#
loop_
_entity_poly.entity_id
_entity_poly.type
_entity_poly.pdbx_seq_one_letter_code
_entity_poly.pdbx_strand_id
1 'polypeptide(L)'
;DLNQVAKQLVLEGIAGPYAPHFKNSKPTRNITKLKPISFDIPDKITNVREFVHAVYDTIWNRRNFSAINKAYSSKVEFEGSTGRKFKGVLQLRKFIISLLASFPDLALSIEDLYWMGNTKDGYLVSVRWGAVGTHKGNGSYGQPSNREVYLWGITQWEIKNNKIIKEWTGFNELAILMQILGDKK
;
A
#
# COMPACT_ATOMS: atom_id res chain seq x y z
N ASP A 1 -5.97 -4.72 -21.87
CA ASP A 1 -6.23 -3.54 -21.01
C ASP A 1 -7.02 -3.98 -19.79
N LEU A 2 -6.41 -3.86 -18.60
CA LEU A 2 -7.00 -4.24 -17.30
C LEU A 2 -8.35 -3.55 -17.06
N ASN A 3 -8.54 -2.33 -17.56
CA ASN A 3 -9.79 -1.59 -17.45
C ASN A 3 -10.93 -2.24 -18.27
N GLN A 4 -10.65 -2.79 -19.42
CA GLN A 4 -11.66 -3.50 -20.22
C GLN A 4 -12.02 -4.83 -19.57
N VAL A 5 -11.02 -5.58 -19.08
CA VAL A 5 -11.25 -6.85 -18.37
C VAL A 5 -12.07 -6.62 -17.10
N ALA A 6 -11.73 -5.59 -16.30
CA ALA A 6 -12.47 -5.26 -15.08
C ALA A 6 -13.93 -4.85 -15.39
N LYS A 7 -14.16 -4.05 -16.45
CA LYS A 7 -15.52 -3.68 -16.90
C LYS A 7 -16.31 -4.91 -17.31
N GLN A 8 -15.69 -5.82 -18.05
CA GLN A 8 -16.34 -7.03 -18.54
C GLN A 8 -16.72 -7.97 -17.39
N LEU A 9 -15.80 -8.19 -16.42
CA LEU A 9 -16.07 -8.98 -15.23
C LEU A 9 -17.22 -8.42 -14.37
N VAL A 10 -17.35 -7.10 -14.30
CA VAL A 10 -18.46 -6.44 -13.59
C VAL A 10 -19.77 -6.60 -14.36
N LEU A 11 -19.76 -6.44 -15.71
CA LEU A 11 -20.94 -6.56 -16.56
C LEU A 11 -21.43 -8.01 -16.65
N GLU A 12 -20.53 -8.98 -16.69
CA GLU A 12 -20.87 -10.41 -16.75
C GLU A 12 -21.26 -11.01 -15.41
N GLY A 13 -21.20 -10.23 -14.32
CA GLY A 13 -21.51 -10.72 -12.97
C GLY A 13 -20.52 -11.76 -12.44
N ILE A 14 -19.41 -11.98 -13.13
CA ILE A 14 -18.35 -12.94 -12.78
C ILE A 14 -17.61 -12.50 -11.52
N ALA A 15 -17.70 -11.23 -11.16
CA ALA A 15 -17.32 -10.74 -9.83
C ALA A 15 -18.14 -11.42 -8.70
N GLY A 16 -19.04 -12.33 -9.09
CA GLY A 16 -19.66 -13.37 -8.32
C GLY A 16 -20.48 -12.90 -7.13
N PRO A 17 -20.84 -13.83 -6.24
CA PRO A 17 -21.65 -13.54 -5.07
C PRO A 17 -21.02 -12.58 -4.06
N TYR A 18 -19.75 -12.23 -4.25
CA TYR A 18 -19.02 -11.26 -3.41
C TYR A 18 -19.20 -9.80 -3.84
N ALA A 19 -19.66 -9.53 -5.08
CA ALA A 19 -19.91 -8.17 -5.56
C ALA A 19 -20.92 -7.38 -4.68
N PRO A 20 -22.00 -7.98 -4.17
CA PRO A 20 -22.92 -7.30 -3.24
C PRO A 20 -22.29 -6.94 -1.90
N HIS A 21 -21.36 -7.75 -1.40
CA HIS A 21 -20.68 -7.48 -0.13
C HIS A 21 -19.76 -6.27 -0.22
N PHE A 22 -19.14 -6.01 -1.37
CA PHE A 22 -18.33 -4.81 -1.59
C PHE A 22 -19.18 -3.54 -1.76
N LYS A 23 -20.41 -3.64 -2.26
CA LYS A 23 -21.32 -2.48 -2.41
C LYS A 23 -21.78 -1.88 -1.07
N ASN A 24 -21.81 -2.68 -0.01
CA ASN A 24 -22.37 -2.28 1.28
C ASN A 24 -21.40 -2.30 2.46
N SER A 25 -20.18 -2.77 2.27
CA SER A 25 -19.16 -2.73 3.32
C SER A 25 -18.57 -1.32 3.42
N LYS A 26 -19.29 -0.43 4.10
CA LYS A 26 -18.60 0.72 4.71
C LYS A 26 -17.54 0.13 5.62
N PRO A 27 -16.29 0.64 5.56
CA PRO A 27 -15.26 0.18 6.49
C PRO A 27 -15.80 0.33 7.91
N THR A 28 -15.94 -0.80 8.60
CA THR A 28 -16.47 -0.86 9.98
C THR A 28 -15.50 -0.26 11.00
N ARG A 29 -14.32 0.16 10.54
CA ARG A 29 -13.35 0.89 11.36
C ARG A 29 -13.30 2.33 10.90
N ASN A 30 -13.64 3.26 11.79
CA ASN A 30 -13.24 4.64 11.64
C ASN A 30 -11.71 4.67 11.59
N ILE A 31 -11.16 4.77 10.39
CA ILE A 31 -9.77 5.19 10.21
C ILE A 31 -9.76 6.64 10.63
N THR A 32 -9.74 6.86 11.93
CA THR A 32 -9.52 8.17 12.52
C THR A 32 -8.21 8.66 11.94
N LYS A 33 -8.21 9.86 11.37
CA LYS A 33 -6.99 10.57 10.97
C LYS A 33 -6.05 10.53 12.17
N LEU A 34 -5.13 9.58 12.13
CA LEU A 34 -4.14 9.42 13.19
C LEU A 34 -3.40 10.74 13.29
N LYS A 35 -3.40 11.35 14.48
CA LYS A 35 -2.51 12.50 14.73
C LYS A 35 -1.11 12.04 14.37
N PRO A 36 -0.39 12.77 13.52
CA PRO A 36 0.93 12.37 13.09
C PRO A 36 1.84 12.32 14.32
N ILE A 37 2.16 11.14 14.78
CA ILE A 37 3.26 10.95 15.71
C ILE A 37 4.51 11.09 14.85
N SER A 38 5.30 12.13 15.11
CA SER A 38 6.51 12.43 14.35
C SER A 38 7.59 11.42 14.71
N PHE A 39 7.66 10.32 14.00
CA PHE A 39 8.82 9.44 14.06
C PHE A 39 9.65 9.61 12.79
N ASP A 40 10.84 10.16 12.91
CA ASP A 40 11.85 10.01 11.86
C ASP A 40 12.24 8.53 11.78
N ILE A 41 12.46 8.06 10.55
CA ILE A 41 12.94 6.68 10.35
C ILE A 41 14.32 6.56 11.02
N PRO A 42 14.47 5.68 12.02
CA PRO A 42 15.73 5.56 12.76
C PRO A 42 16.82 4.93 11.89
N ASP A 43 18.06 5.39 12.07
CA ASP A 43 19.22 4.80 11.38
C ASP A 43 19.57 3.40 11.90
N LYS A 44 19.21 3.10 13.16
CA LYS A 44 19.36 1.78 13.77
C LYS A 44 18.01 1.27 14.27
N ILE A 45 17.69 0.05 13.95
CA ILE A 45 16.46 -0.61 14.40
C ILE A 45 16.68 -1.20 15.77
N THR A 46 16.28 -0.47 16.80
CA THR A 46 16.23 -0.94 18.18
C THR A 46 14.85 -1.47 18.55
N ASN A 47 13.81 -0.99 17.85
CA ASN A 47 12.43 -1.41 17.99
C ASN A 47 11.81 -1.55 16.60
N VAL A 48 11.47 -2.78 16.21
CA VAL A 48 10.89 -3.10 14.90
C VAL A 48 9.54 -2.42 14.70
N ARG A 49 8.69 -2.37 15.74
CA ARG A 49 7.38 -1.72 15.68
C ARG A 49 7.51 -0.23 15.34
N GLU A 50 8.38 0.46 16.05
CA GLU A 50 8.62 1.90 15.81
C GLU A 50 9.17 2.15 14.40
N PHE A 51 10.12 1.31 13.96
CA PHE A 51 10.65 1.41 12.60
C PHE A 51 9.55 1.25 11.55
N VAL A 52 8.70 0.24 11.68
CA VAL A 52 7.60 -0.02 10.74
C VAL A 52 6.64 1.16 10.70
N HIS A 53 6.18 1.64 11.86
CA HIS A 53 5.30 2.81 11.93
C HIS A 53 5.95 4.06 11.32
N ALA A 54 7.24 4.29 11.59
CA ALA A 54 7.97 5.43 11.02
C ALA A 54 8.04 5.35 9.48
N VAL A 55 8.28 4.17 8.90
CA VAL A 55 8.30 3.96 7.45
C VAL A 55 6.95 4.28 6.83
N TYR A 56 5.86 3.70 7.35
CA TYR A 56 4.52 3.93 6.83
C TYR A 56 4.08 5.39 6.98
N ASP A 57 4.26 5.99 8.14
CA ASP A 57 3.89 7.38 8.38
C ASP A 57 4.69 8.34 7.49
N THR A 58 6.03 8.20 7.50
CA THR A 58 6.89 9.15 6.79
C THR A 58 6.75 9.06 5.28
N ILE A 59 6.77 7.85 4.71
CA ILE A 59 6.77 7.66 3.26
C ILE A 59 5.35 7.74 2.70
N TRP A 60 4.39 7.02 3.30
CA TRP A 60 3.05 6.87 2.76
C TRP A 60 2.10 7.98 3.20
N ASN A 61 2.09 8.37 4.47
CA ASN A 61 1.15 9.37 4.98
C ASN A 61 1.66 10.80 4.80
N ARG A 62 2.96 11.04 5.00
CA ARG A 62 3.56 12.38 4.85
C ARG A 62 4.18 12.65 3.49
N ARG A 63 4.24 11.67 2.58
CA ARG A 63 4.82 11.79 1.23
C ARG A 63 6.29 12.22 1.23
N ASN A 64 7.03 11.92 2.30
CA ASN A 64 8.46 12.22 2.33
C ASN A 64 9.25 11.14 1.57
N PHE A 65 9.30 11.27 0.25
CA PHE A 65 9.96 10.29 -0.62
C PHE A 65 11.49 10.27 -0.50
N SER A 66 12.09 11.30 0.10
CA SER A 66 13.54 11.30 0.39
C SER A 66 13.88 10.25 1.46
N ALA A 67 12.95 9.99 2.37
CA ALA A 67 13.11 9.01 3.44
C ALA A 67 13.14 7.54 2.95
N ILE A 68 12.76 7.28 1.70
CA ILE A 68 12.86 5.93 1.10
C ILE A 68 14.30 5.42 1.19
N ASN A 69 15.30 6.26 0.95
CA ASN A 69 16.71 5.89 1.04
C ASN A 69 17.17 5.58 2.48
N LYS A 70 16.46 6.10 3.49
CA LYS A 70 16.70 5.75 4.90
C LYS A 70 16.16 4.37 5.26
N ALA A 71 14.99 4.02 4.74
CA ALA A 71 14.33 2.74 5.05
C ALA A 71 14.85 1.58 4.21
N TYR A 72 15.08 1.81 2.92
CA TYR A 72 15.34 0.76 1.93
C TYR A 72 16.79 0.71 1.48
N SER A 73 17.25 -0.48 1.15
CA SER A 73 18.51 -0.70 0.45
C SER A 73 18.44 -0.11 -0.97
N SER A 74 19.54 0.45 -1.47
CA SER A 74 19.63 0.91 -2.86
C SER A 74 19.33 -0.19 -3.89
N LYS A 75 19.55 -1.47 -3.51
CA LYS A 75 19.34 -2.67 -4.33
C LYS A 75 18.09 -3.45 -3.91
N VAL A 76 17.13 -2.83 -3.23
CA VAL A 76 15.91 -3.52 -2.77
C VAL A 76 15.24 -4.31 -3.89
N GLU A 77 14.78 -5.52 -3.58
CA GLU A 77 13.96 -6.33 -4.47
C GLU A 77 12.50 -6.17 -4.07
N PHE A 78 11.63 -5.93 -5.04
CA PHE A 78 10.19 -5.78 -4.83
C PHE A 78 9.44 -6.80 -5.68
N GLU A 79 8.46 -7.46 -5.05
CA GLU A 79 7.46 -8.30 -5.70
C GLU A 79 6.08 -7.84 -5.26
N GLY A 80 5.25 -7.43 -6.19
CA GLY A 80 3.90 -6.93 -5.92
C GLY A 80 2.81 -7.75 -6.57
N SER A 81 1.57 -7.34 -6.34
CA SER A 81 0.39 -7.89 -7.01
C SER A 81 0.56 -7.88 -8.53
N THR A 82 -0.20 -8.75 -9.21
CA THR A 82 -0.21 -8.85 -10.68
C THR A 82 1.14 -9.19 -11.32
N GLY A 83 2.02 -9.89 -10.58
CA GLY A 83 3.33 -10.30 -11.10
C GLY A 83 4.35 -9.16 -11.23
N ARG A 84 4.08 -8.01 -10.64
CA ARG A 84 4.98 -6.85 -10.67
C ARG A 84 6.27 -7.15 -9.92
N LYS A 85 7.40 -7.07 -10.63
CA LYS A 85 8.74 -7.28 -10.05
C LYS A 85 9.69 -6.20 -10.53
N PHE A 86 10.46 -5.65 -9.61
CA PHE A 86 11.53 -4.69 -9.94
C PHE A 86 12.62 -4.69 -8.87
N LYS A 87 13.75 -4.06 -9.20
CA LYS A 87 14.90 -3.91 -8.30
C LYS A 87 15.32 -2.45 -8.20
N GLY A 88 15.76 -2.08 -7.02
CA GLY A 88 16.34 -0.79 -6.73
C GLY A 88 15.33 0.27 -6.29
N VAL A 89 15.83 1.14 -5.43
CA VAL A 89 15.05 2.18 -4.74
C VAL A 89 14.39 3.18 -5.68
N LEU A 90 14.95 3.41 -6.87
CA LEU A 90 14.37 4.34 -7.85
C LEU A 90 13.06 3.77 -8.45
N GLN A 91 13.02 2.47 -8.71
CA GLN A 91 11.80 1.82 -9.23
C GLN A 91 10.73 1.75 -8.15
N LEU A 92 11.12 1.43 -6.91
CA LEU A 92 10.21 1.48 -5.76
C LEU A 92 9.60 2.87 -5.59
N ARG A 93 10.41 3.93 -5.66
CA ARG A 93 9.93 5.32 -5.56
C ARG A 93 8.93 5.65 -6.67
N LYS A 94 9.21 5.27 -7.92
CA LYS A 94 8.29 5.46 -9.04
C LYS A 94 6.94 4.78 -8.80
N PHE A 95 6.97 3.55 -8.28
CA PHE A 95 5.76 2.81 -7.95
C PHE A 95 4.93 3.50 -6.88
N ILE A 96 5.56 3.90 -5.76
CA ILE A 96 4.87 4.61 -4.67
C ILE A 96 4.26 5.93 -5.16
N ILE A 97 5.02 6.72 -5.92
CA ILE A 97 4.54 8.00 -6.47
C ILE A 97 3.37 7.77 -7.43
N SER A 98 3.43 6.75 -8.29
CA SER A 98 2.34 6.45 -9.24
C SER A 98 1.05 6.05 -8.54
N LEU A 99 1.14 5.28 -7.46
CA LEU A 99 -0.03 4.92 -6.65
C LEU A 99 -0.62 6.14 -5.96
N LEU A 100 0.22 6.95 -5.31
CA LEU A 100 -0.21 8.17 -4.61
C LEU A 100 -0.68 9.27 -5.59
N ALA A 101 -0.22 9.27 -6.84
CA ALA A 101 -0.74 10.17 -7.86
C ALA A 101 -2.21 9.86 -8.19
N SER A 102 -2.62 8.57 -8.15
CA SER A 102 -4.03 8.19 -8.32
C SER A 102 -4.90 8.57 -7.11
N PHE A 103 -4.33 8.51 -5.91
CA PHE A 103 -5.00 8.75 -4.63
C PHE A 103 -4.22 9.79 -3.80
N PRO A 104 -4.30 11.09 -4.12
CA PRO A 104 -3.46 12.11 -3.48
C PRO A 104 -3.71 12.27 -1.97
N ASP A 105 -4.91 11.95 -1.52
CA ASP A 105 -5.35 12.00 -0.12
C ASP A 105 -5.30 10.65 0.60
N LEU A 106 -4.64 9.62 0.01
CA LEU A 106 -4.55 8.29 0.60
C LEU A 106 -4.00 8.35 2.03
N ALA A 107 -4.76 7.84 2.98
CA ALA A 107 -4.35 7.68 4.36
C ALA A 107 -4.23 6.19 4.68
N LEU A 108 -3.07 5.76 5.13
CA LEU A 108 -2.76 4.37 5.42
C LEU A 108 -2.63 4.15 6.92
N SER A 109 -3.21 3.05 7.42
CA SER A 109 -3.13 2.61 8.80
C SER A 109 -2.60 1.17 8.89
N ILE A 110 -1.74 0.91 9.87
CA ILE A 110 -1.31 -0.45 10.21
C ILE A 110 -2.41 -1.07 11.08
N GLU A 111 -2.92 -2.22 10.66
CA GLU A 111 -3.94 -2.99 11.40
C GLU A 111 -3.29 -4.05 12.29
N ASP A 112 -2.37 -4.84 11.71
CA ASP A 112 -1.65 -5.88 12.42
C ASP A 112 -0.17 -5.86 12.02
N LEU A 113 0.71 -6.21 12.96
CA LEU A 113 2.15 -6.23 12.78
C LEU A 113 2.77 -7.40 13.53
N TYR A 114 3.47 -8.24 12.78
CA TYR A 114 4.21 -9.38 13.30
C TYR A 114 5.64 -9.35 12.78
N TRP A 115 6.58 -9.82 13.56
CA TRP A 115 7.97 -9.98 13.14
C TRP A 115 8.66 -11.12 13.86
N MET A 116 9.71 -11.64 13.23
CA MET A 116 10.65 -12.58 13.81
C MET A 116 12.08 -12.19 13.43
N GLY A 117 13.04 -12.69 14.18
CA GLY A 117 14.46 -12.39 13.97
C GLY A 117 15.03 -11.49 15.05
N ASN A 118 16.23 -11.01 14.78
CA ASN A 118 16.99 -10.18 15.71
C ASN A 118 17.94 -9.23 14.96
N THR A 119 18.60 -8.36 15.68
CA THR A 119 19.50 -7.34 15.10
C THR A 119 20.70 -7.94 14.33
N LYS A 120 21.16 -9.13 14.75
CA LYS A 120 22.33 -9.79 14.16
C LYS A 120 21.97 -10.47 12.83
N ASP A 121 20.89 -11.24 12.83
CA ASP A 121 20.50 -12.09 11.71
C ASP A 121 19.55 -11.39 10.74
N GLY A 122 18.98 -10.26 11.18
CA GLY A 122 17.95 -9.50 10.48
C GLY A 122 16.56 -9.85 10.96
N TYR A 123 15.56 -9.26 10.30
CA TYR A 123 14.15 -9.44 10.63
C TYR A 123 13.33 -9.83 9.41
N LEU A 124 12.37 -10.71 9.62
CA LEU A 124 11.22 -10.87 8.74
C LEU A 124 10.02 -10.19 9.39
N VAL A 125 9.40 -9.29 8.66
CA VAL A 125 8.28 -8.47 9.15
C VAL A 125 7.06 -8.73 8.27
N SER A 126 5.89 -8.86 8.87
CA SER A 126 4.61 -8.94 8.16
C SER A 126 3.67 -7.86 8.70
N VAL A 127 3.14 -7.05 7.80
CA VAL A 127 2.25 -5.93 8.10
C VAL A 127 0.95 -6.12 7.35
N ARG A 128 -0.17 -6.17 8.07
CA ARG A 128 -1.50 -5.98 7.50
C ARG A 128 -1.86 -4.51 7.63
N TRP A 129 -2.30 -3.91 6.54
CA TRP A 129 -2.62 -2.50 6.48
C TRP A 129 -3.93 -2.24 5.75
N GLY A 130 -4.60 -1.16 6.13
CA GLY A 130 -5.74 -0.61 5.43
C GLY A 130 -5.45 0.82 4.98
N ALA A 131 -6.09 1.25 3.90
CA ALA A 131 -5.97 2.62 3.40
C ALA A 131 -7.28 3.11 2.80
N VAL A 132 -7.52 4.41 2.92
CA VAL A 132 -8.65 5.11 2.30
C VAL A 132 -8.12 6.30 1.54
N GLY A 133 -8.66 6.52 0.35
CA GLY A 133 -8.32 7.68 -0.47
C GLY A 133 -9.37 7.91 -1.54
N THR A 134 -9.32 9.07 -2.19
CA THR A 134 -10.20 9.42 -3.29
C THR A 134 -9.44 9.34 -4.60
N HIS A 135 -10.01 8.67 -5.60
CA HIS A 135 -9.44 8.59 -6.95
C HIS A 135 -9.59 9.94 -7.66
N LYS A 136 -8.65 10.87 -7.38
CA LYS A 136 -8.66 12.26 -7.86
C LYS A 136 -7.57 12.56 -8.89
N GLY A 137 -6.57 11.70 -9.00
CA GLY A 137 -5.41 11.97 -9.84
C GLY A 137 -5.28 11.03 -11.04
N ASN A 138 -4.63 11.53 -12.08
CA ASN A 138 -4.21 10.72 -13.21
C ASN A 138 -2.99 9.87 -12.80
N GLY A 139 -3.15 8.58 -12.67
CA GLY A 139 -2.12 7.64 -12.29
C GLY A 139 -2.35 6.27 -12.90
N SER A 140 -2.00 5.23 -12.16
CA SER A 140 -2.08 3.85 -12.64
C SER A 140 -3.51 3.36 -12.95
N TYR A 141 -4.53 4.05 -12.45
CA TYR A 141 -5.93 3.63 -12.55
C TYR A 141 -6.77 4.46 -13.54
N GLY A 142 -6.13 5.27 -14.39
CA GLY A 142 -6.79 6.04 -15.44
C GLY A 142 -7.36 7.38 -14.97
N GLN A 143 -8.41 7.85 -15.67
CA GLN A 143 -9.03 9.16 -15.42
C GLN A 143 -9.71 9.20 -14.04
N PRO A 144 -9.62 10.33 -13.31
CA PRO A 144 -10.22 10.49 -11.99
C PRO A 144 -11.74 10.21 -12.00
N SER A 145 -12.17 9.33 -11.10
CA SER A 145 -13.60 9.05 -10.89
C SER A 145 -14.21 9.88 -9.76
N ASN A 146 -13.39 10.54 -8.95
CA ASN A 146 -13.77 11.24 -7.72
C ASN A 146 -14.48 10.34 -6.68
N ARG A 147 -14.21 9.03 -6.74
CA ARG A 147 -14.79 8.07 -5.81
C ARG A 147 -13.82 7.79 -4.67
N GLU A 148 -14.38 7.64 -3.48
CA GLU A 148 -13.66 7.10 -2.35
C GLU A 148 -13.38 5.61 -2.59
N VAL A 149 -12.15 5.21 -2.33
CA VAL A 149 -11.66 3.83 -2.51
C VAL A 149 -11.06 3.37 -1.20
N TYR A 150 -11.47 2.18 -0.78
CA TYR A 150 -10.88 1.45 0.33
C TYR A 150 -9.96 0.35 -0.18
N LEU A 151 -8.74 0.32 0.34
CA LEU A 151 -7.73 -0.69 0.06
C LEU A 151 -7.33 -1.38 1.35
N TRP A 152 -6.96 -2.64 1.24
CA TRP A 152 -6.21 -3.33 2.28
C TRP A 152 -5.21 -4.27 1.62
N GLY A 153 -4.15 -4.56 2.34
CA GLY A 153 -3.11 -5.45 1.83
C GLY A 153 -2.23 -6.00 2.92
N ILE A 154 -1.33 -6.85 2.49
CA ILE A 154 -0.27 -7.42 3.33
C ILE A 154 1.05 -7.10 2.68
N THR A 155 1.97 -6.59 3.48
CA THR A 155 3.36 -6.37 3.08
C THR A 155 4.26 -7.22 3.96
N GLN A 156 5.21 -7.91 3.34
CA GLN A 156 6.28 -8.61 4.05
C GLN A 156 7.61 -7.99 3.69
N TRP A 157 8.45 -7.79 4.69
CA TRP A 157 9.80 -7.26 4.54
C TRP A 157 10.86 -8.22 5.04
N GLU A 158 11.93 -8.35 4.29
CA GLU A 158 13.20 -8.83 4.80
C GLU A 158 14.09 -7.62 5.11
N ILE A 159 14.53 -7.53 6.37
CA ILE A 159 15.35 -6.43 6.86
C ILE A 159 16.72 -6.96 7.25
N LYS A 160 17.78 -6.38 6.67
CA LYS A 160 19.17 -6.65 7.05
C LYS A 160 19.96 -5.34 7.13
N ASN A 161 20.89 -5.27 8.08
CA ASN A 161 21.73 -4.09 8.27
C ASN A 161 20.92 -2.78 8.37
N ASN A 162 19.81 -2.82 9.11
CA ASN A 162 18.88 -1.70 9.30
C ASN A 162 18.23 -1.17 8.00
N LYS A 163 18.16 -1.99 6.96
CA LYS A 163 17.52 -1.65 5.68
C LYS A 163 16.59 -2.76 5.22
N ILE A 164 15.47 -2.37 4.64
CA ILE A 164 14.59 -3.28 3.91
C ILE A 164 15.33 -3.67 2.62
N ILE A 165 15.66 -4.95 2.49
CA ILE A 165 16.39 -5.48 1.32
C ILE A 165 15.46 -6.18 0.35
N LYS A 166 14.30 -6.65 0.84
CA LYS A 166 13.27 -7.26 0.02
C LYS A 166 11.88 -6.92 0.55
N GLU A 167 10.95 -6.70 -0.36
CA GLU A 167 9.54 -6.44 -0.08
C GLU A 167 8.64 -7.29 -0.96
N TRP A 168 7.65 -7.91 -0.34
CA TRP A 168 6.51 -8.54 -1.01
C TRP A 168 5.25 -7.81 -0.56
N THR A 169 4.51 -7.24 -1.51
CA THR A 169 3.28 -6.51 -1.20
C THR A 169 2.14 -7.02 -2.06
N GLY A 170 1.12 -7.54 -1.39
CA GLY A 170 -0.12 -8.01 -2.02
C GLY A 170 -1.31 -7.16 -1.60
N PHE A 171 -2.07 -6.66 -2.58
CA PHE A 171 -3.38 -6.03 -2.41
C PHE A 171 -4.26 -6.29 -3.63
N ASN A 172 -5.57 -6.17 -3.45
CA ASN A 172 -6.51 -6.50 -4.52
C ASN A 172 -6.74 -5.30 -5.45
N GLU A 173 -5.98 -5.25 -6.56
CA GLU A 173 -6.11 -4.20 -7.58
C GLU A 173 -7.46 -4.25 -8.32
N LEU A 174 -8.04 -5.44 -8.50
CA LEU A 174 -9.37 -5.58 -9.08
C LEU A 174 -10.45 -4.93 -8.21
N ALA A 175 -10.36 -5.09 -6.89
CA ALA A 175 -11.29 -4.43 -5.97
C ALA A 175 -11.21 -2.90 -6.05
N ILE A 176 -10.01 -2.34 -6.29
CA ILE A 176 -9.85 -0.90 -6.55
C ILE A 176 -10.58 -0.50 -7.82
N LEU A 177 -10.36 -1.23 -8.92
CA LEU A 177 -11.00 -0.94 -10.21
C LEU A 177 -12.52 -1.05 -10.12
N MET A 178 -13.06 -2.04 -9.40
CA MET A 178 -14.49 -2.19 -9.18
C MET A 178 -15.09 -0.99 -8.42
N GLN A 179 -14.38 -0.45 -7.43
CA GLN A 179 -14.81 0.74 -6.69
C GLN A 179 -14.76 2.00 -7.56
N ILE A 180 -13.76 2.13 -8.42
CA ILE A 180 -13.60 3.26 -9.34
C ILE A 180 -14.66 3.23 -10.47
N LEU A 181 -14.92 2.04 -11.03
CA LEU A 181 -15.78 1.85 -12.22
C LEU A 181 -17.24 1.56 -11.87
N GLY A 182 -17.57 1.18 -10.64
CA GLY A 182 -18.92 0.83 -10.20
C GLY A 182 -19.94 1.94 -10.52
N ASP A 183 -21.22 1.60 -10.67
CA ASP A 183 -22.27 2.55 -11.03
C ASP A 183 -22.39 3.68 -10.01
N LYS A 184 -22.56 4.92 -10.51
CA LYS A 184 -23.03 6.03 -9.69
C LYS A 184 -24.46 5.70 -9.27
N LYS A 185 -24.68 5.54 -7.96
CA LYS A 185 -26.03 5.56 -7.41
C LYS A 185 -26.61 6.94 -7.53
#